data_63b53e759b26d47f2e135fa2bb7b4028
#
_entry.id   63b53e759b26d47f2e135fa2bb7b4028
#
_cell.length_a   1.000
_cell.length_b   1.000
_cell.length_c   1.000
_cell.angle_alpha   90.00
_cell.angle_beta   90.00
_cell.angle_gamma   90.00
#
_symmetry.space_group_name_H-M   'P 1'
#
loop_
_entity.id
_entity.type
_entity.pdbx_description
1 polymer ?
#
loop_
_entity_poly.entity_id
_entity_poly.type
_entity_poly.pdbx_seq_one_letter_code
_entity_poly.pdbx_strand_id
1 'polypeptide(L)'
;SLESLARIFGYSPVYLSRMFRKYAKINYRDYFRNVRLEYAREELLHADKTISQIALDNGFPNSKALANNFRKKYGILPSEFQRQNKRLKK
;
A
#
# COMPACT_ATOMS: atom_id res chain seq x y z
N SER A 1 4.23 -7.23 -6.79
CA SER A 1 3.27 -8.21 -7.28
C SER A 1 3.52 -9.58 -6.64
N LEU A 2 2.55 -10.46 -6.76
CA LEU A 2 2.71 -11.82 -6.25
C LEU A 2 3.86 -12.54 -6.95
N GLU A 3 4.00 -12.35 -8.25
CA GLU A 3 5.10 -12.94 -9.02
C GLU A 3 6.46 -12.46 -8.54
N SER A 4 6.58 -11.17 -8.26
CA SER A 4 7.83 -10.60 -7.76
C SER A 4 8.18 -11.19 -6.38
N LEU A 5 7.20 -11.28 -5.49
CA LEU A 5 7.42 -11.85 -4.16
C LEU A 5 7.79 -13.34 -4.26
N ALA A 6 7.10 -14.09 -5.12
CA ALA A 6 7.38 -15.50 -5.33
C ALA A 6 8.81 -15.70 -5.85
N ARG A 7 9.24 -14.83 -6.76
CA ARG A 7 10.59 -14.88 -7.31
C ARG A 7 11.66 -14.64 -6.24
N ILE A 8 11.42 -13.66 -5.37
CA ILE A 8 12.36 -13.33 -4.30
C ILE A 8 12.54 -14.51 -3.34
N PHE A 9 11.44 -15.18 -2.99
CA PHE A 9 11.47 -16.28 -2.03
C PHE A 9 11.62 -17.68 -2.65
N GLY A 10 11.62 -17.77 -3.99
CA GLY A 10 11.77 -19.04 -4.67
C GLY A 10 10.52 -19.93 -4.65
N TYR A 11 9.34 -19.35 -4.40
CA TYR A 11 8.09 -20.09 -4.35
C TYR A 11 7.24 -19.78 -5.59
N SER A 12 6.31 -20.70 -5.92
CA SER A 12 5.34 -20.43 -6.97
C SER A 12 4.27 -19.46 -6.46
N PRO A 13 3.68 -18.64 -7.34
CA PRO A 13 2.59 -17.77 -6.94
C PRO A 13 1.38 -18.50 -6.34
N VAL A 14 1.08 -19.69 -6.88
CA VAL A 14 -0.03 -20.50 -6.35
C VAL A 14 0.25 -20.95 -4.92
N TYR A 15 1.48 -21.37 -4.67
CA TYR A 15 1.89 -21.82 -3.34
C TYR A 15 1.78 -20.67 -2.33
N LEU A 16 2.29 -19.49 -2.68
CA LEU A 16 2.21 -18.33 -1.79
C LEU A 16 0.78 -17.93 -1.51
N SER A 17 -0.09 -17.95 -2.52
CA SER A 17 -1.50 -17.62 -2.34
C SER A 17 -2.17 -18.58 -1.34
N ARG A 18 -1.91 -19.88 -1.49
CA ARG A 18 -2.44 -20.89 -0.57
C ARG A 18 -1.91 -20.70 0.85
N MET A 19 -0.61 -20.41 0.96
CA MET A 19 0.02 -20.18 2.25
C MET A 19 -0.59 -18.99 2.97
N PHE A 20 -0.80 -17.88 2.28
CA PHE A 20 -1.42 -16.71 2.88
C PHE A 20 -2.84 -17.00 3.36
N ARG A 21 -3.63 -17.73 2.58
CA ARG A 21 -4.98 -18.10 3.00
C ARG A 21 -4.98 -19.01 4.22
N LYS A 22 -4.05 -19.96 4.26
CA LYS A 22 -3.99 -20.96 5.32
C LYS A 22 -3.48 -20.38 6.63
N TYR A 23 -2.42 -19.60 6.60
CA TYR A 23 -1.73 -19.14 7.81
C TYR A 23 -2.12 -17.73 8.25
N ALA A 24 -2.39 -16.83 7.32
CA ALA A 24 -2.75 -15.45 7.63
C ALA A 24 -4.25 -15.19 7.62
N LYS A 25 -5.03 -16.14 7.12
CA LYS A 25 -6.48 -16.03 6.95
C LYS A 25 -6.90 -14.84 6.08
N ILE A 26 -5.98 -14.37 5.23
CA ILE A 26 -6.22 -13.32 4.25
C ILE A 26 -5.70 -13.80 2.90
N ASN A 27 -6.26 -13.29 1.81
CA ASN A 27 -5.75 -13.61 0.50
C ASN A 27 -4.60 -12.66 0.15
N TYR A 28 -3.80 -13.02 -0.86
CA TYR A 28 -2.62 -12.23 -1.23
C TYR A 28 -2.98 -10.84 -1.74
N ARG A 29 -4.17 -10.64 -2.31
CA ARG A 29 -4.60 -9.32 -2.79
C ARG A 29 -4.73 -8.33 -1.64
N ASP A 30 -5.35 -8.76 -0.55
CA ASP A 30 -5.51 -7.92 0.63
C ASP A 30 -4.16 -7.64 1.28
N TYR A 31 -3.31 -8.64 1.34
CA TYR A 31 -1.96 -8.48 1.87
C TYR A 31 -1.18 -7.44 1.08
N PHE A 32 -1.14 -7.57 -0.26
CA PHE A 32 -0.40 -6.62 -1.10
C PHE A 32 -1.00 -5.22 -1.07
N ARG A 33 -2.33 -5.12 -0.99
CA ARG A 33 -2.98 -3.82 -0.86
C ARG A 33 -2.53 -3.13 0.42
N ASN A 34 -2.46 -3.87 1.52
CA ASN A 34 -2.01 -3.32 2.79
C ASN A 34 -0.54 -2.91 2.73
N VAL A 35 0.32 -3.70 2.11
CA VAL A 35 1.73 -3.35 1.92
C VAL A 35 1.86 -2.09 1.08
N ARG A 36 1.12 -1.99 -0.02
CA ARG A 36 1.12 -0.80 -0.87
C ARG A 36 0.67 0.45 -0.11
N LEU A 37 -0.34 0.30 0.74
CA LEU A 37 -0.82 1.41 1.57
C LEU A 37 0.24 1.85 2.59
N GLU A 38 0.97 0.92 3.16
CA GLU A 38 2.05 1.25 4.10
C GLU A 38 3.18 2.01 3.40
N TYR A 39 3.58 1.58 2.21
CA TYR A 39 4.58 2.32 1.42
C TYR A 39 4.07 3.70 1.02
N ALA A 40 2.81 3.81 0.61
CA ALA A 40 2.22 5.10 0.29
C ALA A 40 2.22 6.02 1.51
N ARG A 41 1.89 5.51 2.67
CA ARG A 41 1.92 6.27 3.92
C ARG A 41 3.31 6.81 4.20
N GLU A 42 4.35 5.99 4.04
CA GLU A 42 5.72 6.43 4.24
C GLU A 42 6.12 7.52 3.23
N GLU A 43 5.72 7.39 1.98
CA GLU A 43 5.99 8.41 0.98
C GLU A 43 5.25 9.71 1.26
N LEU A 44 4.03 9.65 1.78
CA LEU A 44 3.29 10.84 2.20
C LEU A 44 4.02 11.62 3.30
N LEU A 45 4.75 10.90 4.15
CA LEU A 45 5.53 11.52 5.23
C LEU A 45 6.85 12.09 4.76
N HIS A 46 7.53 11.42 3.84
CA HIS A 46 8.94 11.70 3.57
C HIS A 46 9.24 12.13 2.14
N ALA A 47 8.45 11.73 1.16
CA ALA A 47 8.75 12.02 -0.23
C ALA A 47 8.20 13.40 -0.64
N ASP A 48 8.89 14.05 -1.56
CA ASP A 48 8.44 15.30 -2.15
C ASP A 48 7.76 15.01 -3.49
N LYS A 49 6.59 14.35 -3.40
CA LYS A 49 5.81 13.93 -4.56
C LYS A 49 4.35 14.34 -4.38
N THR A 50 3.65 14.47 -5.49
CA THR A 50 2.20 14.68 -5.44
C THR A 50 1.51 13.39 -5.00
N ILE A 51 0.31 13.52 -4.47
CA ILE A 51 -0.48 12.35 -4.06
C ILE A 51 -0.78 11.47 -5.27
N SER A 52 -1.04 12.08 -6.44
CA SER A 52 -1.25 11.32 -7.68
C SER A 52 -0.03 10.47 -8.04
N GLN A 53 1.17 11.02 -7.90
CA GLN A 53 2.38 10.27 -8.20
C GLN A 53 2.61 9.16 -7.18
N ILE A 54 2.36 9.43 -5.91
CA ILE A 54 2.46 8.40 -4.86
C ILE A 54 1.50 7.25 -5.15
N ALA A 55 0.26 7.57 -5.58
CA ALA A 55 -0.71 6.54 -5.93
C ALA A 55 -0.19 5.64 -7.07
N LEU A 56 0.30 6.25 -8.15
CA LEU A 56 0.80 5.47 -9.29
C LEU A 56 2.03 4.66 -8.91
N ASP A 57 2.96 5.24 -8.17
CA ASP A 57 4.20 4.55 -7.77
C ASP A 57 3.93 3.35 -6.88
N ASN A 58 2.81 3.34 -6.19
CA ASN A 58 2.46 2.25 -5.28
C ASN A 58 1.37 1.32 -5.83
N GLY A 59 1.13 1.39 -7.15
CA GLY A 59 0.29 0.43 -7.83
C GLY A 59 -1.20 0.75 -7.82
N PHE A 60 -1.59 1.97 -7.46
CA PHE A 60 -2.97 2.42 -7.56
C PHE A 60 -3.20 3.11 -8.91
N PRO A 61 -4.35 2.92 -9.54
CA PRO A 61 -4.59 3.51 -10.86
C PRO A 61 -4.70 5.03 -10.85
N ASN A 62 -5.09 5.62 -9.72
CA ASN A 62 -5.23 7.07 -9.58
C ASN A 62 -5.29 7.45 -8.10
N SER A 63 -5.30 8.75 -7.82
CA SER A 63 -5.34 9.26 -6.45
C SER A 63 -6.64 8.92 -5.72
N LYS A 64 -7.74 8.82 -6.46
CA LYS A 64 -9.04 8.45 -5.86
C LYS A 64 -9.01 7.04 -5.29
N ALA A 65 -8.43 6.09 -6.04
CA ALA A 65 -8.29 4.72 -5.57
C ALA A 65 -7.42 4.65 -4.33
N LEU A 66 -6.31 5.38 -4.31
CA LEU A 66 -5.47 5.47 -3.11
C LEU A 66 -6.27 6.06 -1.95
N ALA A 67 -6.98 7.15 -2.17
CA ALA A 67 -7.74 7.82 -1.12
C ALA A 67 -8.78 6.90 -0.49
N ASN A 68 -9.53 6.18 -1.32
CA ASN A 68 -10.56 5.26 -0.82
C ASN A 68 -9.97 4.14 0.03
N ASN A 69 -8.89 3.53 -0.44
CA ASN A 69 -8.26 2.43 0.29
C ASN A 69 -7.52 2.92 1.55
N PHE A 70 -6.87 4.06 1.45
CA PHE A 70 -6.15 4.66 2.57
C PHE A 70 -7.12 5.02 3.71
N ARG A 71 -8.25 5.64 3.36
CA ARG A 71 -9.26 6.01 4.35
C ARG A 71 -9.87 4.80 5.04
N LYS A 72 -10.09 3.72 4.30
CA LYS A 72 -10.61 2.48 4.89
C LYS A 72 -9.64 1.91 5.92
N LYS A 73 -8.35 1.97 5.65
CA LYS A 73 -7.35 1.39 6.54
C LYS A 73 -6.99 2.30 7.70
N TYR A 74 -6.80 3.60 7.43
CA TYR A 74 -6.26 4.53 8.42
C TYR A 74 -7.28 5.53 8.97
N GLY A 75 -8.49 5.56 8.43
CA GLY A 75 -9.55 6.43 8.91
C GLY A 75 -9.43 7.90 8.51
N ILE A 76 -8.48 8.24 7.64
CA ILE A 76 -8.18 9.61 7.23
C ILE A 76 -7.77 9.62 5.77
N LEU A 77 -8.04 10.70 5.06
CA LEU A 77 -7.63 10.85 3.67
C LEU A 77 -6.12 11.11 3.58
N PRO A 78 -5.47 10.67 2.49
CA PRO A 78 -4.03 10.92 2.32
C PRO A 78 -3.65 12.39 2.38
N SER A 79 -4.47 13.28 1.80
CA SER A 79 -4.21 14.71 1.81
C SER A 79 -4.23 15.28 3.22
N GLU A 80 -5.17 14.86 4.04
CA GLU A 80 -5.26 15.29 5.43
C GLU A 80 -4.10 14.75 6.27
N PHE A 81 -3.77 13.47 6.05
CA PHE A 81 -2.66 12.83 6.72
C PHE A 81 -1.35 13.56 6.41
N GLN A 82 -1.11 13.87 5.14
CA GLN A 82 0.11 14.58 4.73
C GLN A 82 0.17 15.97 5.36
N ARG A 83 -0.94 16.71 5.33
CA ARG A 83 -1.01 18.06 5.90
C ARG A 83 -0.73 18.05 7.40
N GLN A 84 -1.33 17.13 8.14
CA GLN A 84 -1.13 17.02 9.59
C GLN A 84 0.32 16.71 9.93
N ASN A 85 0.94 15.82 9.18
CA ASN A 85 2.31 15.41 9.48
C ASN A 85 3.35 16.41 9.01
N LYS A 86 3.08 17.18 7.96
CA LYS A 86 3.96 18.28 7.58
C LYS A 86 4.01 19.38 8.64
N ARG A 87 2.91 19.64 9.32
CA ARG A 87 2.88 20.58 10.43
C ARG A 87 3.77 20.14 11.59
N LEU A 88 3.82 18.83 11.85
CA LEU A 88 4.59 18.28 12.96
C LEU A 88 6.08 18.23 12.69
N LYS A 89 6.49 18.39 11.42
CA LYS A 89 7.89 18.29 11.02
C LYS A 89 8.66 19.60 11.06
N LYS A 90 8.09 20.64 11.57
CA LYS A 90 8.81 21.91 11.70
C LYS A 90 9.82 21.87 12.83
#